data_1d8fc52004e14beff4c13c48726f7823
#
_entry.id   1d8fc52004e14beff4c13c48726f7823
#
_cell.length_a   1.000
_cell.length_b   1.000
_cell.length_c   1.000
_cell.angle_alpha   90.00
_cell.angle_beta   90.00
_cell.angle_gamma   90.00
#
_symmetry.space_group_name_H-M   'P 1'
#
loop_
_entity.id
_entity.type
_entity.pdbx_description
1 polymer ?
#
loop_
_entity_poly.entity_id
_entity_poly.type
_entity_poly.pdbx_seq_one_letter_code
_entity_poly.pdbx_strand_id
1 'polypeptide(L)'
;MANYMATARTNYFRVTDESRYSELFDKLCCEDYIEDFTENKDGIIYHGFGAYGTIDYIVGDEDDCEYDWDEFITELKKILPDDEAFIYMESGYEKLRYVTGFVLVVTNKETKSMSLDSWAKEQAKLLLGSDFETRTEY
;
A
#
# COMPACT_ATOMS: atom_id res chain seq x y z
N MET A 1 18.14 -15.67 12.43
CA MET A 1 18.09 -14.48 11.59
C MET A 1 16.75 -13.79 11.77
N ALA A 2 16.77 -12.46 11.94
CA ALA A 2 15.55 -11.69 12.07
C ALA A 2 14.99 -11.37 10.69
N ASN A 3 13.70 -11.59 10.51
CA ASN A 3 13.00 -11.31 9.25
C ASN A 3 11.89 -10.29 9.50
N TYR A 4 11.69 -9.42 8.55
CA TYR A 4 10.57 -8.50 8.57
C TYR A 4 9.27 -9.28 8.34
N MET A 5 8.33 -9.11 9.27
CA MET A 5 7.00 -9.73 9.20
C MET A 5 6.00 -8.62 8.94
N ALA A 6 5.18 -8.76 7.91
CA ALA A 6 4.21 -7.74 7.55
C ALA A 6 2.85 -8.34 7.23
N THR A 7 1.84 -7.50 7.34
CA THR A 7 0.48 -7.76 6.88
C THR A 7 0.02 -6.51 6.15
N ALA A 8 -0.53 -6.68 4.98
CA ALA A 8 -0.98 -5.57 4.15
C ALA A 8 -2.39 -5.83 3.63
N ARG A 9 -3.18 -4.77 3.50
CA ARG A 9 -4.49 -4.87 2.87
C ARG A 9 -4.96 -3.51 2.36
N THR A 10 -5.93 -3.55 1.43
CA THR A 10 -6.61 -2.37 0.94
C THR A 10 -8.00 -2.22 1.56
N ASN A 11 -8.64 -1.06 1.34
CA ASN A 11 -10.08 -0.90 1.51
C ASN A 11 -10.81 -1.58 0.34
N TYR A 12 -12.13 -1.49 0.35
CA TYR A 12 -12.95 -1.86 -0.82
C TYR A 12 -13.11 -0.62 -1.69
N PHE A 13 -12.84 -0.76 -2.99
CA PHE A 13 -12.85 0.35 -3.93
C PHE A 13 -13.40 -0.06 -5.29
N ARG A 14 -13.94 0.92 -6.02
CA ARG A 14 -14.48 0.73 -7.37
C ARG A 14 -13.48 1.24 -8.39
N VAL A 15 -13.58 0.73 -9.61
CA VAL A 15 -12.78 1.20 -10.75
C VAL A 15 -13.71 1.48 -11.93
N THR A 16 -13.26 2.36 -12.84
CA THR A 16 -14.03 2.71 -14.05
C THR A 16 -13.79 1.74 -15.20
N ASP A 17 -12.73 0.93 -15.13
CA ASP A 17 -12.31 0.02 -16.20
C ASP A 17 -11.89 -1.32 -15.59
N GLU A 18 -12.82 -2.27 -15.55
CA GLU A 18 -12.60 -3.60 -14.96
C GLU A 18 -11.52 -4.40 -15.71
N SER A 19 -11.49 -4.27 -17.03
CA SER A 19 -10.50 -4.96 -17.86
C SER A 19 -9.08 -4.47 -17.55
N ARG A 20 -8.92 -3.16 -17.41
CA ARG A 20 -7.63 -2.57 -17.06
C ARG A 20 -7.21 -2.94 -15.64
N TYR A 21 -8.17 -2.94 -14.70
CA TYR A 21 -7.87 -3.35 -13.32
C TYR A 21 -7.38 -4.80 -13.26
N SER A 22 -8.00 -5.68 -14.03
CA SER A 22 -7.59 -7.09 -14.08
C SER A 22 -6.14 -7.23 -14.55
N GLU A 23 -5.73 -6.45 -15.55
CA GLU A 23 -4.33 -6.44 -16.01
C GLU A 23 -3.37 -5.96 -14.92
N LEU A 24 -3.77 -4.92 -14.17
CA LEU A 24 -2.94 -4.39 -13.07
C LEU A 24 -2.85 -5.40 -11.93
N PHE A 25 -3.96 -6.01 -11.57
CA PHE A 25 -4.01 -6.98 -10.48
C PHE A 25 -3.12 -8.20 -10.75
N ASP A 26 -3.08 -8.67 -12.00
CA ASP A 26 -2.27 -9.83 -12.40
C ASP A 26 -0.77 -9.62 -12.20
N LYS A 27 -0.33 -8.37 -12.11
CA LYS A 27 1.09 -8.03 -11.92
C LYS A 27 1.44 -7.70 -10.48
N LEU A 28 0.46 -7.74 -9.57
CA LEU A 28 0.73 -7.59 -8.14
C LEU A 28 1.39 -8.87 -7.61
N CYS A 29 2.33 -8.71 -6.70
CA CYS A 29 3.09 -9.84 -6.15
C CYS A 29 3.44 -9.61 -4.68
N CYS A 30 3.72 -10.70 -4.00
CA CYS A 30 4.25 -10.72 -2.64
C CYS A 30 5.02 -12.03 -2.45
N GLU A 31 5.65 -12.23 -1.29
CA GLU A 31 6.41 -13.45 -1.01
C GLU A 31 5.56 -14.71 -1.04
N ASP A 32 4.29 -14.60 -0.64
CA ASP A 32 3.36 -15.73 -0.60
C ASP A 32 2.36 -15.58 -1.76
N TYR A 33 1.16 -15.16 -1.46
CA TYR A 33 0.14 -14.93 -2.49
C TYR A 33 -0.74 -13.74 -2.09
N ILE A 34 -1.37 -13.17 -3.11
CA ILE A 34 -2.32 -12.06 -2.92
C ILE A 34 -3.72 -12.65 -2.72
N GLU A 35 -4.36 -12.30 -1.62
CA GLU A 35 -5.76 -12.66 -1.40
C GLU A 35 -6.67 -11.61 -2.02
N ASP A 36 -7.67 -12.06 -2.77
CA ASP A 36 -8.64 -11.20 -3.45
C ASP A 36 -9.93 -11.17 -2.65
N PHE A 37 -10.32 -10.00 -2.17
CA PHE A 37 -11.53 -9.78 -1.39
C PHE A 37 -12.66 -9.19 -2.22
N THR A 38 -12.54 -9.20 -3.53
CA THR A 38 -13.53 -8.59 -4.43
C THR A 38 -14.93 -9.13 -4.17
N GLU A 39 -15.90 -8.23 -4.05
CA GLU A 39 -17.31 -8.60 -3.83
C GLU A 39 -18.23 -7.80 -4.75
N ASN A 40 -19.39 -8.37 -5.04
CA ASN A 40 -20.42 -7.71 -5.83
C ASN A 40 -21.61 -7.42 -4.91
N LYS A 41 -21.96 -6.14 -4.78
CA LYS A 41 -23.11 -5.69 -4.00
C LYS A 41 -24.07 -4.95 -4.93
N ASP A 42 -25.23 -5.55 -5.19
CA ASP A 42 -26.28 -4.94 -6.00
C ASP A 42 -25.80 -4.53 -7.40
N GLY A 43 -24.94 -5.36 -8.00
CA GLY A 43 -24.40 -5.11 -9.33
C GLY A 43 -23.17 -4.20 -9.36
N ILE A 44 -22.75 -3.68 -8.22
CA ILE A 44 -21.54 -2.86 -8.12
C ILE A 44 -20.38 -3.72 -7.61
N ILE A 45 -19.28 -3.71 -8.35
CA ILE A 45 -18.09 -4.48 -7.98
C ILE A 45 -17.18 -3.62 -7.11
N TYR A 46 -16.88 -4.14 -5.92
CA TYR A 46 -15.94 -3.53 -4.98
C TYR A 46 -14.72 -4.45 -4.90
N HIS A 47 -13.57 -3.93 -5.32
CA HIS A 47 -12.31 -4.65 -5.25
C HIS A 47 -11.63 -4.44 -3.91
N GLY A 48 -10.90 -5.43 -3.47
CA GLY A 48 -10.06 -5.35 -2.29
C GLY A 48 -9.07 -6.50 -2.33
N PHE A 49 -7.88 -6.28 -1.80
CA PHE A 49 -6.87 -7.34 -1.73
C PHE A 49 -5.98 -7.16 -0.53
N GLY A 50 -5.25 -8.20 -0.19
CA GLY A 50 -4.29 -8.17 0.91
C GLY A 50 -3.34 -9.34 0.84
N ALA A 51 -2.35 -9.34 1.74
CA ALA A 51 -1.33 -10.38 1.79
C ALA A 51 -0.67 -10.40 3.16
N TYR A 52 -0.09 -11.55 3.48
CA TYR A 52 0.84 -11.67 4.61
C TYR A 52 2.24 -11.38 4.06
N GLY A 53 2.60 -10.10 4.01
CA GLY A 53 3.84 -9.61 3.44
C GLY A 53 3.64 -8.26 2.79
N THR A 54 4.71 -7.71 2.25
CA THR A 54 4.68 -6.46 1.48
C THR A 54 4.21 -6.78 0.05
N ILE A 55 3.29 -5.99 -0.45
CA ILE A 55 2.78 -6.12 -1.81
C ILE A 55 3.56 -5.20 -2.72
N ASP A 56 3.97 -5.71 -3.88
CA ASP A 56 4.67 -4.93 -4.89
C ASP A 56 4.05 -5.18 -6.27
N TYR A 57 4.59 -4.56 -7.29
CA TYR A 57 4.07 -4.59 -8.64
C TYR A 57 5.19 -4.87 -9.62
N ILE A 58 4.99 -5.85 -10.49
CA ILE A 58 6.01 -6.27 -11.46
C ILE A 58 5.89 -5.45 -12.74
N VAL A 59 7.02 -4.88 -13.18
CA VAL A 59 7.13 -4.18 -14.47
C VAL A 59 8.23 -4.85 -15.30
N GLY A 60 8.19 -4.65 -16.61
CA GLY A 60 9.14 -5.28 -17.51
C GLY A 60 8.69 -6.67 -17.97
N ASP A 61 9.59 -7.40 -18.61
CA ASP A 61 9.33 -8.75 -19.11
C ASP A 61 9.94 -9.83 -18.21
N GLU A 62 9.78 -11.10 -18.58
CA GLU A 62 10.27 -12.24 -17.80
C GLU A 62 11.78 -12.23 -17.58
N ASP A 63 12.53 -11.70 -18.54
CA ASP A 63 13.99 -11.70 -18.47
C ASP A 63 14.54 -10.43 -17.78
N ASP A 64 13.75 -9.36 -17.70
CA ASP A 64 14.18 -8.09 -17.15
C ASP A 64 13.06 -7.52 -16.25
N CYS A 65 12.67 -8.30 -15.28
CA CYS A 65 11.59 -7.99 -14.35
C CYS A 65 12.11 -7.06 -13.25
N GLU A 66 11.38 -5.98 -13.01
CA GLU A 66 11.64 -5.03 -11.94
C GLU A 66 10.37 -4.84 -11.11
N TYR A 67 10.51 -4.23 -9.94
CA TYR A 67 9.38 -3.91 -9.08
C TYR A 67 9.21 -2.40 -9.00
N ASP A 68 7.99 -1.94 -9.22
CA ASP A 68 7.70 -0.51 -9.21
C ASP A 68 6.26 -0.26 -8.73
N TRP A 69 6.09 -0.15 -7.43
CA TRP A 69 4.79 0.13 -6.82
C TRP A 69 4.21 1.46 -7.30
N ASP A 70 5.06 2.47 -7.55
CA ASP A 70 4.60 3.77 -8.02
C ASP A 70 3.94 3.68 -9.39
N GLU A 71 4.40 2.77 -10.24
CA GLU A 71 3.77 2.51 -11.54
C GLU A 71 2.35 1.98 -11.36
N PHE A 72 2.15 1.06 -10.42
CA PHE A 72 0.81 0.56 -10.10
C PHE A 72 -0.11 1.71 -9.68
N ILE A 73 0.37 2.58 -8.79
CA ILE A 73 -0.42 3.73 -8.30
C ILE A 73 -0.75 4.68 -9.44
N THR A 74 0.23 4.97 -10.32
CA THR A 74 0.02 5.84 -11.46
C THR A 74 -1.07 5.32 -12.39
N GLU A 75 -1.05 4.03 -12.68
CA GLU A 75 -2.05 3.40 -13.54
C GLU A 75 -3.41 3.28 -12.86
N LEU A 76 -3.43 2.98 -11.57
CA LEU A 76 -4.68 2.87 -10.80
C LEU A 76 -5.42 4.22 -10.74
N LYS A 77 -4.69 5.32 -10.58
CA LYS A 77 -5.28 6.67 -10.56
C LYS A 77 -6.11 6.95 -11.80
N LYS A 78 -5.70 6.42 -12.94
CA LYS A 78 -6.40 6.64 -14.22
C LYS A 78 -7.78 5.98 -14.27
N ILE A 79 -8.02 4.99 -13.41
CA ILE A 79 -9.27 4.23 -13.40
C ILE A 79 -10.05 4.35 -12.08
N LEU A 80 -9.67 5.28 -11.21
CA LEU A 80 -10.45 5.58 -10.02
C LEU A 80 -11.55 6.59 -10.35
N PRO A 81 -12.81 6.32 -9.98
CA PRO A 81 -13.88 7.30 -10.09
C PRO A 81 -13.59 8.57 -9.28
N ASP A 82 -14.24 9.68 -9.62
CA ASP A 82 -14.05 10.97 -8.92
C ASP A 82 -14.40 10.92 -7.43
N ASP A 83 -15.30 10.04 -7.04
CA ASP A 83 -15.78 9.91 -5.67
C ASP A 83 -15.20 8.69 -4.95
N GLU A 84 -14.06 8.16 -5.44
CA GLU A 84 -13.46 6.96 -4.86
C GLU A 84 -12.05 7.21 -4.36
N ALA A 85 -11.68 6.47 -3.31
CA ALA A 85 -10.33 6.44 -2.79
C ALA A 85 -9.85 5.00 -2.67
N PHE A 86 -8.61 4.77 -3.04
CA PHE A 86 -7.87 3.54 -2.79
C PHE A 86 -7.01 3.78 -1.55
N ILE A 87 -7.12 2.89 -0.57
CA ILE A 87 -6.35 2.98 0.67
C ILE A 87 -5.56 1.68 0.82
N TYR A 88 -4.25 1.82 0.98
CA TYR A 88 -3.37 0.69 1.24
C TYR A 88 -2.76 0.86 2.62
N MET A 89 -2.83 -0.19 3.43
CA MET A 89 -2.27 -0.19 4.78
C MET A 89 -1.34 -1.38 4.95
N GLU A 90 -0.18 -1.13 5.55
CA GLU A 90 0.77 -2.17 5.86
C GLU A 90 1.29 -1.95 7.27
N SER A 91 1.36 -3.01 8.07
CA SER A 91 2.02 -2.97 9.37
C SER A 91 2.96 -4.16 9.49
N GLY A 92 4.04 -3.98 10.23
CA GLY A 92 5.02 -5.05 10.37
C GLY A 92 6.02 -4.79 11.47
N TYR A 93 6.94 -5.74 11.60
CA TYR A 93 7.98 -5.67 12.62
C TYR A 93 9.12 -6.60 12.25
N GLU A 94 10.27 -6.34 12.85
CA GLU A 94 11.39 -7.27 12.84
C GLU A 94 11.81 -7.43 14.30
N LYS A 95 11.24 -8.41 14.99
CA LYS A 95 11.38 -8.61 16.44
C LYS A 95 11.05 -7.30 17.18
N LEU A 96 11.87 -6.88 18.13
CA LEU A 96 11.75 -5.58 18.80
C LEU A 96 12.67 -4.53 18.19
N ARG A 97 13.34 -4.86 17.11
CA ARG A 97 14.27 -3.97 16.45
C ARG A 97 13.56 -2.74 15.89
N TYR A 98 12.40 -2.96 15.27
CA TYR A 98 11.53 -1.88 14.84
C TYR A 98 10.10 -2.39 14.61
N VAL A 99 9.18 -1.44 14.67
CA VAL A 99 7.77 -1.65 14.33
C VAL A 99 7.45 -0.67 13.20
N THR A 100 6.76 -1.13 12.18
CA THR A 100 6.36 -0.29 11.06
C THR A 100 4.85 -0.16 10.95
N GLY A 101 4.42 0.94 10.38
CA GLY A 101 3.04 1.14 9.96
C GLY A 101 3.06 2.17 8.85
N PHE A 102 2.34 1.89 7.79
CA PHE A 102 2.32 2.76 6.61
C PHE A 102 0.92 2.79 6.05
N VAL A 103 0.48 3.96 5.63
CA VAL A 103 -0.80 4.13 4.95
C VAL A 103 -0.60 4.99 3.72
N LEU A 104 -1.27 4.59 2.64
CA LEU A 104 -1.28 5.31 1.38
C LEU A 104 -2.74 5.55 0.99
N VAL A 105 -3.08 6.80 0.71
CA VAL A 105 -4.43 7.18 0.26
C VAL A 105 -4.29 7.77 -1.14
N VAL A 106 -5.01 7.21 -2.09
CA VAL A 106 -4.93 7.57 -3.50
C VAL A 106 -6.32 7.93 -4.00
N THR A 107 -6.44 9.11 -4.60
CA THR A 107 -7.62 9.48 -5.40
C THR A 107 -7.16 9.68 -6.85
N ASN A 108 -8.07 9.92 -7.75
CA ASN A 108 -7.68 10.18 -9.14
C ASN A 108 -6.91 11.49 -9.32
N LYS A 109 -6.81 12.32 -8.27
CA LYS A 109 -6.13 13.63 -8.31
C LYS A 109 -4.90 13.69 -7.42
N GLU A 110 -4.95 13.07 -6.25
CA GLU A 110 -3.90 13.22 -5.23
C GLU A 110 -3.53 11.89 -4.60
N THR A 111 -2.32 11.86 -4.07
CA THR A 111 -1.80 10.74 -3.29
C THR A 111 -1.21 11.29 -2.00
N LYS A 112 -1.59 10.70 -0.87
CA LYS A 112 -1.03 11.05 0.44
C LYS A 112 -0.56 9.79 1.15
N SER A 113 0.52 9.91 1.89
CA SER A 113 1.06 8.78 2.66
C SER A 113 1.53 9.24 4.03
N MET A 114 1.59 8.29 4.96
CA MET A 114 2.06 8.52 6.31
C MET A 114 2.67 7.23 6.84
N SER A 115 3.75 7.36 7.60
CA SER A 115 4.30 6.23 8.36
C SER A 115 4.26 6.56 9.85
N LEU A 116 4.14 5.51 10.68
CA LEU A 116 4.08 5.68 12.14
C LEU A 116 5.31 6.39 12.68
N ASP A 117 6.49 5.95 12.24
CA ASP A 117 7.76 6.48 12.71
C ASP A 117 7.91 7.97 12.39
N SER A 118 7.69 8.34 11.13
CA SER A 118 7.82 9.73 10.69
C SER A 118 6.80 10.63 11.37
N TRP A 119 5.56 10.16 11.47
CA TRP A 119 4.50 10.92 12.12
C TRP A 119 4.81 11.16 13.60
N ALA A 120 5.26 10.11 14.31
CA ALA A 120 5.58 10.21 15.73
C ALA A 120 6.73 11.17 15.99
N LYS A 121 7.80 11.07 15.18
CA LYS A 121 8.97 11.96 15.33
C LYS A 121 8.60 13.42 15.04
N GLU A 122 7.77 13.65 14.02
CA GLU A 122 7.30 14.99 13.70
C GLU A 122 6.47 15.58 14.84
N GLN A 123 5.54 14.81 15.41
CA GLN A 123 4.71 15.26 16.52
C GLN A 123 5.55 15.53 17.77
N ALA A 124 6.55 14.71 18.03
CA ALA A 124 7.45 14.92 19.16
C ALA A 124 8.20 16.24 19.03
N LYS A 125 8.66 16.59 17.84
CA LYS A 125 9.32 17.87 17.57
C LYS A 125 8.38 19.06 17.74
N LEU A 126 7.13 18.92 17.36
CA LEU A 126 6.11 19.96 17.56
C LEU A 126 5.84 20.20 19.03
N LEU A 127 5.88 19.16 19.86
CA LEU A 127 5.60 19.25 21.29
C LEU A 127 6.80 19.70 22.12
N LEU A 128 8.01 19.32 21.72
CA LEU A 128 9.24 19.52 22.52
C LEU A 128 10.23 20.51 21.93
N GLY A 129 10.10 20.83 20.62
CA GLY A 129 11.02 21.70 19.92
C GLY A 129 11.75 20.99 18.79
N SER A 130 12.16 21.75 17.78
CA SER A 130 12.76 21.21 16.55
C SER A 130 14.10 20.52 16.76
N ASP A 131 14.76 20.77 17.90
CA ASP A 131 16.04 20.15 18.24
C ASP A 131 15.90 18.75 18.84
N PHE A 132 14.66 18.34 19.16
CA PHE A 132 14.44 17.01 19.73
C PHE A 132 14.76 15.93 18.68
N GLU A 133 15.54 14.93 19.09
CA GLU A 133 15.92 13.80 18.25
C GLU A 133 15.70 12.49 19.03
N THR A 134 15.29 11.48 18.32
CA THR A 134 15.14 10.14 18.87
C THR A 134 15.19 9.11 17.75
N ARG A 135 15.26 7.85 18.14
CA ARG A 135 15.14 6.75 17.18
C ARG A 135 14.18 5.71 17.73
N THR A 136 13.50 5.04 16.84
CA THR A 136 12.50 4.01 17.15
C THR A 136 12.95 2.62 16.71
N GLU A 137 14.22 2.49 16.37
CA GLU A 137 14.82 1.24 15.87
C GLU A 137 16.22 1.06 16.45
N TYR A 138 16.72 -0.17 16.39
CA TYR A 138 18.12 -0.45 16.73
C TYR A 138 18.74 -1.49 15.80
#